data_3c8387d0aa7b1b5bb398c2350ee1cc1f
#
_entry.id   3c8387d0aa7b1b5bb398c2350ee1cc1f
#
_cell.length_a   1.000
_cell.length_b   1.000
_cell.length_c   1.000
_cell.angle_alpha   90.00
_cell.angle_beta   90.00
_cell.angle_gamma   90.00
#
_symmetry.space_group_name_H-M   'P 1'
#
loop_
_entity.id
_entity.type
_entity.pdbx_description
1 polymer ?
#
loop_
_entity_poly.entity_id
_entity_poly.type
_entity_poly.pdbx_seq_one_letter_code
_entity_poly.pdbx_strand_id
1 'polypeptide(L)'
;VQGDAPGQLSYCRTLGPNYYSFNLGKVHYVVLDDIDWINTGGSDGVLGSRDYNRVVSLAQMTWLAEDLAAVEDKTAPLVVCLHVQLYENYNASFANTAKMPSATGGTGALMNAVRDFSEVHFITGHTHHNSTMVINDKVIEHNTAAFCETWWWSTFFSDRAICVDGSPAGYGIYTVNSTDVKWSYKGIGEPAGYQFRTYDMNTVKKHLDNSTYKALLAQYASRDNKGDDYGKVGDNVVYINVWNYDPAWKVEVREDGSPLEVKRVFDRDPLHTITFDIPRVEAKYEANADWASCCP
;
A
#
# COMPACT_ATOMS: atom_id res chain seq x y z
N VAL A 1 -19.64 19.34 13.51
CA VAL A 1 -18.65 18.61 14.32
C VAL A 1 -17.39 19.44 14.33
N GLN A 2 -16.92 19.86 15.50
CA GLN A 2 -15.68 20.64 15.64
C GLN A 2 -14.53 19.67 15.97
N GLY A 3 -13.63 19.48 15.03
CA GLY A 3 -12.43 18.66 15.20
C GLY A 3 -12.71 17.16 15.40
N ASP A 4 -11.70 16.47 15.85
CA ASP A 4 -11.61 15.02 15.94
C ASP A 4 -12.38 14.41 17.15
N ALA A 5 -12.31 15.08 18.31
CA ALA A 5 -12.84 14.56 19.55
C ALA A 5 -14.31 14.09 19.54
N PRO A 6 -15.29 14.77 18.89
CA PRO A 6 -16.66 14.26 18.84
C PRO A 6 -16.81 12.96 18.03
N GLY A 7 -16.01 12.76 16.97
CA GLY A 7 -15.98 11.52 16.21
C GLY A 7 -15.41 10.36 17.03
N GLN A 8 -14.29 10.59 17.68
CA GLN A 8 -13.64 9.62 18.57
C GLN A 8 -14.55 9.22 19.75
N LEU A 9 -15.28 10.17 20.37
CA LEU A 9 -16.20 9.86 21.46
C LEU A 9 -17.30 8.87 21.04
N SER A 10 -17.86 9.00 19.85
CA SER A 10 -18.87 8.07 19.33
C SER A 10 -18.28 6.71 19.08
N TYR A 11 -17.09 6.64 18.49
CA TYR A 11 -16.34 5.40 18.29
C TYR A 11 -16.05 4.72 19.63
N CYS A 12 -15.45 5.44 20.58
CA CYS A 12 -15.05 4.89 21.87
C CYS A 12 -16.23 4.37 22.69
N ARG A 13 -17.42 4.99 22.59
CA ARG A 13 -18.63 4.52 23.27
C ARG A 13 -19.19 3.22 22.68
N THR A 14 -18.95 2.97 21.41
CA THR A 14 -19.56 1.85 20.67
C THR A 14 -18.61 0.68 20.52
N LEU A 15 -17.35 0.95 20.22
CA LEU A 15 -16.35 -0.06 19.79
C LEU A 15 -15.19 -0.20 20.80
N GLY A 16 -14.99 0.74 21.71
CA GLY A 16 -13.88 0.74 22.66
C GLY A 16 -12.80 1.79 22.34
N PRO A 17 -11.63 1.72 22.96
CA PRO A 17 -10.57 2.71 22.75
C PRO A 17 -10.14 2.79 21.29
N ASN A 18 -9.79 3.99 20.81
CA ASN A 18 -9.32 4.23 19.45
C ASN A 18 -7.82 3.91 19.27
N TYR A 19 -7.09 3.69 20.37
CA TYR A 19 -5.77 3.09 20.35
C TYR A 19 -5.62 2.15 21.54
N TYR A 20 -4.92 1.04 21.34
CA TYR A 20 -4.77 -0.02 22.35
C TYR A 20 -3.68 -1.00 21.95
N SER A 21 -3.29 -1.87 22.89
CA SER A 21 -2.41 -3.01 22.64
C SER A 21 -2.95 -4.29 23.27
N PHE A 22 -2.46 -5.42 22.79
CA PHE A 22 -2.73 -6.73 23.35
C PHE A 22 -1.65 -7.72 22.95
N ASN A 23 -1.54 -8.81 23.70
CA ASN A 23 -0.68 -9.93 23.36
C ASN A 23 -1.53 -11.08 22.82
N LEU A 24 -1.11 -11.67 21.70
CA LEU A 24 -1.66 -12.94 21.21
C LEU A 24 -0.49 -13.91 20.99
N GLY A 25 -0.43 -14.93 21.82
CA GLY A 25 0.73 -15.80 21.91
C GLY A 25 1.98 -15.03 22.35
N LYS A 26 3.03 -15.05 21.55
CA LYS A 26 4.29 -14.35 21.81
C LYS A 26 4.36 -12.96 21.15
N VAL A 27 3.44 -12.68 20.26
CA VAL A 27 3.45 -11.43 19.47
C VAL A 27 2.69 -10.34 20.21
N HIS A 28 3.29 -9.15 20.28
CA HIS A 28 2.67 -7.95 20.78
C HIS A 28 2.02 -7.18 19.64
N TYR A 29 0.77 -6.77 19.81
CA TYR A 29 -0.01 -6.03 18.83
C TYR A 29 -0.35 -4.65 19.37
N VAL A 30 -0.15 -3.64 18.54
CA VAL A 30 -0.49 -2.24 18.83
C VAL A 30 -1.43 -1.73 17.75
N VAL A 31 -2.47 -1.01 18.13
CA VAL A 31 -3.36 -0.29 17.23
C VAL A 31 -3.28 1.19 17.58
N LEU A 32 -3.01 2.04 16.59
CA LEU A 32 -2.86 3.48 16.75
C LEU A 32 -3.91 4.23 15.92
N ASP A 33 -4.29 5.41 16.40
CA ASP A 33 -5.06 6.40 15.67
C ASP A 33 -4.10 7.49 15.17
N ASP A 34 -3.92 7.54 13.86
CA ASP A 34 -2.96 8.43 13.19
C ASP A 34 -3.64 9.49 12.30
N ILE A 35 -4.96 9.67 12.47
CA ILE A 35 -5.75 10.70 11.78
C ILE A 35 -6.25 11.73 12.78
N ASP A 36 -5.73 12.94 12.72
CA ASP A 36 -6.25 14.10 13.44
C ASP A 36 -7.14 14.91 12.50
N TRP A 37 -8.46 14.73 12.64
CA TRP A 37 -9.45 15.37 11.78
C TRP A 37 -9.59 16.85 12.09
N ILE A 38 -9.48 17.68 11.06
CA ILE A 38 -9.63 19.13 11.14
C ILE A 38 -10.94 19.55 10.47
N ASN A 39 -11.79 20.26 11.19
CA ASN A 39 -13.00 20.89 10.65
C ASN A 39 -12.80 22.41 10.48
N THR A 40 -11.96 22.82 9.57
CA THR A 40 -11.64 24.23 9.36
C THR A 40 -12.85 24.99 8.81
N GLY A 41 -13.25 26.07 9.49
CA GLY A 41 -14.39 26.90 9.10
C GLY A 41 -15.75 26.29 9.38
N GLY A 42 -15.82 25.14 10.05
CA GLY A 42 -17.06 24.56 10.55
C GLY A 42 -17.51 25.18 11.89
N SER A 43 -18.76 24.93 12.24
CA SER A 43 -19.35 25.26 13.54
C SER A 43 -20.19 24.07 14.01
N ASP A 44 -20.78 24.14 15.20
CA ASP A 44 -21.64 23.08 15.71
C ASP A 44 -22.78 22.76 14.73
N GLY A 45 -22.78 21.50 14.25
CA GLY A 45 -23.73 21.01 13.25
C GLY A 45 -23.46 21.45 11.82
N VAL A 46 -22.39 22.20 11.53
CA VAL A 46 -22.02 22.65 10.20
C VAL A 46 -20.63 22.09 9.86
N LEU A 47 -20.53 21.35 8.74
CA LEU A 47 -19.27 20.89 8.21
C LEU A 47 -18.53 22.03 7.52
N GLY A 48 -17.28 22.28 7.95
CA GLY A 48 -16.32 23.11 7.24
C GLY A 48 -15.55 22.33 6.16
N SER A 49 -14.35 22.76 5.85
CA SER A 49 -13.48 21.99 4.97
C SER A 49 -13.12 20.64 5.63
N ARG A 50 -13.17 19.58 4.81
CA ARG A 50 -12.80 18.24 5.27
C ARG A 50 -11.29 18.08 5.07
N ASP A 51 -10.55 18.23 6.15
CA ASP A 51 -9.11 18.09 6.15
C ASP A 51 -8.65 17.29 7.36
N TYR A 52 -7.43 16.78 7.33
CA TYR A 52 -6.86 16.01 8.44
C TYR A 52 -5.33 16.10 8.42
N ASN A 53 -4.76 16.01 9.62
CA ASN A 53 -3.34 15.77 9.79
C ASN A 53 -3.06 14.27 9.89
N ARG A 54 -1.95 13.83 9.32
CA ARG A 54 -1.42 12.47 9.44
C ARG A 54 -0.41 12.46 10.55
N VAL A 55 -0.87 12.13 11.74
CA VAL A 55 -0.04 12.21 12.94
C VAL A 55 -0.61 11.39 14.09
N VAL A 56 0.24 10.63 14.76
CA VAL A 56 -0.08 10.02 16.05
C VAL A 56 0.08 11.09 17.13
N SER A 57 -0.94 11.27 17.98
CA SER A 57 -0.92 12.31 19.01
C SER A 57 0.21 12.10 20.03
N LEU A 58 0.68 13.18 20.66
CA LEU A 58 1.69 13.11 21.71
C LEU A 58 1.28 12.20 22.87
N ALA A 59 -0.01 12.21 23.23
CA ALA A 59 -0.53 11.33 24.28
C ALA A 59 -0.39 9.85 23.89
N GLN A 60 -0.71 9.49 22.66
CA GLN A 60 -0.51 8.14 22.14
C GLN A 60 0.97 7.77 22.08
N MET A 61 1.85 8.68 21.65
CA MET A 61 3.30 8.41 21.59
C MET A 61 3.90 8.19 22.98
N THR A 62 3.42 8.92 24.00
CA THR A 62 3.85 8.71 25.39
C THR A 62 3.38 7.34 25.88
N TRP A 63 2.10 7.03 25.68
CA TRP A 63 1.53 5.72 26.01
C TRP A 63 2.25 4.58 25.29
N LEU A 64 2.51 4.73 23.98
CA LEU A 64 3.23 3.73 23.18
C LEU A 64 4.63 3.45 23.73
N ALA A 65 5.35 4.49 24.16
CA ALA A 65 6.67 4.33 24.75
C ALA A 65 6.63 3.52 26.05
N GLU A 66 5.62 3.74 26.89
CA GLU A 66 5.40 3.00 28.14
C GLU A 66 4.99 1.55 27.87
N ASP A 67 4.06 1.35 26.94
CA ASP A 67 3.56 0.04 26.51
C ASP A 67 4.69 -0.83 25.93
N LEU A 68 5.45 -0.30 24.97
CA LEU A 68 6.58 -1.02 24.38
C LEU A 68 7.73 -1.26 25.37
N ALA A 69 7.91 -0.37 26.36
CA ALA A 69 8.91 -0.60 27.42
C ALA A 69 8.54 -1.79 28.31
N ALA A 70 7.24 -2.06 28.50
CA ALA A 70 6.73 -3.18 29.29
C ALA A 70 6.84 -4.54 28.57
N VAL A 71 7.07 -4.58 27.25
CA VAL A 71 7.31 -5.83 26.52
C VAL A 71 8.69 -6.37 26.90
N GLU A 72 8.70 -7.53 27.56
CA GLU A 72 9.95 -8.15 28.05
C GLU A 72 10.79 -8.76 26.92
N ASP A 73 10.16 -9.53 26.01
CA ASP A 73 10.83 -10.21 24.90
C ASP A 73 10.70 -9.41 23.59
N LYS A 74 11.70 -8.61 23.28
CA LYS A 74 11.79 -7.83 22.05
C LYS A 74 12.39 -8.61 20.87
N THR A 75 12.70 -9.89 21.05
CA THR A 75 13.09 -10.80 19.96
C THR A 75 11.87 -11.40 19.28
N ALA A 76 10.70 -11.38 19.93
CA ALA A 76 9.42 -11.71 19.31
C ALA A 76 8.94 -10.55 18.40
N PRO A 77 8.18 -10.84 17.33
CA PRO A 77 7.66 -9.81 16.44
C PRO A 77 6.73 -8.82 17.14
N LEU A 78 6.79 -7.57 16.68
CA LEU A 78 5.84 -6.52 16.99
C LEU A 78 4.97 -6.25 15.76
N VAL A 79 3.66 -6.21 15.92
CA VAL A 79 2.71 -5.82 14.86
C VAL A 79 2.07 -4.49 15.25
N VAL A 80 2.20 -3.48 14.41
CA VAL A 80 1.62 -2.15 14.61
C VAL A 80 0.63 -1.84 13.50
N CYS A 81 -0.63 -1.63 13.86
CA CYS A 81 -1.70 -1.30 12.94
C CYS A 81 -2.05 0.19 13.03
N LEU A 82 -2.06 0.88 11.91
CA LEU A 82 -2.50 2.26 11.78
C LEU A 82 -3.04 2.51 10.36
N HIS A 83 -3.67 3.66 10.12
CA HIS A 83 -4.32 3.89 8.83
C HIS A 83 -3.36 4.37 7.76
N VAL A 84 -2.54 5.39 8.03
CA VAL A 84 -1.65 6.01 7.03
C VAL A 84 -0.35 5.23 6.95
N GLN A 85 0.09 4.95 5.73
CA GLN A 85 1.40 4.35 5.52
C GLN A 85 2.53 5.26 6.05
N LEU A 86 3.58 4.63 6.60
CA LEU A 86 4.76 5.35 7.08
C LEU A 86 5.62 5.84 5.92
N TYR A 87 5.70 5.01 4.88
CA TYR A 87 6.53 5.28 3.70
C TYR A 87 5.77 5.09 2.40
N GLU A 88 6.28 5.67 1.36
CA GLU A 88 5.92 5.34 -0.02
C GLU A 88 7.18 5.04 -0.82
N ASN A 89 7.02 4.23 -1.84
CA ASN A 89 8.10 3.79 -2.71
C ASN A 89 7.55 3.60 -4.13
N TYR A 90 7.34 4.71 -4.82
CA TYR A 90 6.72 4.73 -6.15
C TYR A 90 7.72 5.12 -7.25
N ASN A 91 9.00 4.92 -7.01
CA ASN A 91 10.02 5.27 -7.98
C ASN A 91 10.91 4.07 -8.34
N ALA A 92 11.51 4.14 -9.52
CA ALA A 92 12.36 3.08 -10.05
C ALA A 92 13.63 2.78 -9.22
N SER A 93 13.97 3.64 -8.27
CA SER A 93 15.10 3.43 -7.35
C SER A 93 14.73 2.59 -6.13
N PHE A 94 13.44 2.31 -5.91
CA PHE A 94 12.91 1.67 -4.71
C PHE A 94 13.30 2.40 -3.41
N ALA A 95 13.51 3.71 -3.47
CA ALA A 95 13.83 4.53 -2.31
C ALA A 95 12.56 4.84 -1.51
N ASN A 96 12.64 4.65 -0.20
CA ASN A 96 11.53 4.92 0.72
C ASN A 96 11.45 6.41 1.04
N THR A 97 10.26 6.99 0.91
CA THR A 97 9.97 8.38 1.25
C THR A 97 8.96 8.43 2.41
N ALA A 98 9.32 9.13 3.49
CA ALA A 98 8.44 9.24 4.66
C ALA A 98 7.16 10.03 4.34
N LYS A 99 6.00 9.53 4.81
CA LYS A 99 4.66 10.09 4.55
C LYS A 99 4.08 10.89 5.70
N MET A 100 4.53 10.65 6.91
CA MET A 100 4.06 11.35 8.11
C MET A 100 5.17 12.29 8.60
N PRO A 101 5.12 13.59 8.26
CA PRO A 101 6.26 14.50 8.47
C PRO A 101 6.41 15.01 9.90
N SER A 102 5.44 14.79 10.79
CA SER A 102 5.50 15.29 12.17
C SER A 102 6.72 14.77 12.92
N ALA A 103 7.46 15.66 13.57
CA ALA A 103 8.60 15.28 14.37
C ALA A 103 8.24 14.50 15.65
N THR A 104 7.04 14.71 16.18
CA THR A 104 6.61 14.13 17.47
C THR A 104 5.74 12.90 17.35
N GLY A 105 5.02 12.73 16.25
CA GLY A 105 4.10 11.60 16.05
C GLY A 105 4.06 11.12 14.60
N GLY A 106 5.10 11.40 13.83
CA GLY A 106 5.22 10.96 12.44
C GLY A 106 6.13 9.74 12.27
N THR A 107 6.46 9.46 11.01
CA THR A 107 7.25 8.28 10.61
C THR A 107 8.54 8.11 11.41
N GLY A 108 9.33 9.19 11.57
CA GLY A 108 10.59 9.12 12.31
C GLY A 108 10.41 8.79 13.79
N ALA A 109 9.37 9.34 14.43
CA ALA A 109 9.06 9.06 15.83
C ALA A 109 8.59 7.61 16.03
N LEU A 110 7.73 7.11 15.15
CA LEU A 110 7.28 5.71 15.17
C LEU A 110 8.42 4.73 14.94
N MET A 111 9.29 4.98 13.96
CA MET A 111 10.47 4.15 13.72
C MET A 111 11.43 4.14 14.91
N ASN A 112 11.58 5.28 15.59
CA ASN A 112 12.38 5.34 16.82
C ASN A 112 11.72 4.56 17.98
N ALA A 113 10.41 4.59 18.12
CA ALA A 113 9.69 3.86 19.18
C ALA A 113 9.89 2.34 19.09
N VAL A 114 9.93 1.79 17.87
CA VAL A 114 10.01 0.34 17.64
C VAL A 114 11.46 -0.18 17.46
N ARG A 115 12.46 0.66 17.54
CA ARG A 115 13.86 0.35 17.17
C ARG A 115 14.49 -0.83 17.90
N ASP A 116 14.02 -1.11 19.13
CA ASP A 116 14.60 -2.14 20.00
C ASP A 116 14.07 -3.55 19.68
N PHE A 117 13.01 -3.67 18.85
CA PHE A 117 12.48 -4.95 18.40
C PHE A 117 13.31 -5.54 17.28
N SER A 118 13.40 -6.86 17.24
CA SER A 118 14.13 -7.60 16.20
C SER A 118 13.36 -7.72 14.89
N GLU A 119 12.02 -7.69 14.96
CA GLU A 119 11.12 -7.80 13.81
C GLU A 119 9.88 -6.96 14.07
N VAL A 120 9.51 -6.13 13.09
CA VAL A 120 8.35 -5.24 13.18
C VAL A 120 7.57 -5.26 11.87
N HIS A 121 6.27 -5.49 11.97
CA HIS A 121 5.32 -5.40 10.87
C HIS A 121 4.39 -4.21 11.09
N PHE A 122 4.46 -3.21 10.22
CA PHE A 122 3.42 -2.19 10.14
C PHE A 122 2.34 -2.63 9.16
N ILE A 123 1.08 -2.64 9.60
CA ILE A 123 -0.09 -2.93 8.77
C ILE A 123 -0.82 -1.60 8.55
N THR A 124 -0.80 -1.13 7.32
CA THR A 124 -1.30 0.20 6.95
C THR A 124 -2.28 0.13 5.76
N GLY A 125 -2.88 1.25 5.41
CA GLY A 125 -3.83 1.38 4.31
C GLY A 125 -3.70 2.75 3.62
N HIS A 126 -4.78 3.52 3.55
CA HIS A 126 -4.84 4.90 3.07
C HIS A 126 -4.66 5.10 1.57
N THR A 127 -3.68 4.44 0.96
CA THR A 127 -3.36 4.59 -0.46
C THR A 127 -4.38 3.91 -1.38
N HIS A 128 -5.18 3.00 -0.83
CA HIS A 128 -6.13 2.15 -1.54
C HIS A 128 -5.50 1.18 -2.56
N HIS A 129 -4.21 0.94 -2.48
CA HIS A 129 -3.53 -0.09 -3.28
C HIS A 129 -2.56 -0.91 -2.43
N ASN A 130 -2.24 -2.11 -2.90
CA ASN A 130 -1.35 -3.00 -2.17
C ASN A 130 0.12 -2.63 -2.41
N SER A 131 0.88 -2.63 -1.34
CA SER A 131 2.34 -2.61 -1.44
C SER A 131 2.97 -3.24 -0.20
N THR A 132 4.08 -3.93 -0.39
CA THR A 132 4.94 -4.42 0.69
C THR A 132 6.29 -3.74 0.58
N MET A 133 6.66 -3.00 1.62
CA MET A 133 7.89 -2.22 1.65
C MET A 133 8.84 -2.74 2.73
N VAL A 134 10.02 -3.17 2.33
CA VAL A 134 11.11 -3.45 3.26
C VAL A 134 11.77 -2.12 3.61
N ILE A 135 11.53 -1.66 4.84
CA ILE A 135 12.08 -0.39 5.32
C ILE A 135 13.54 -0.54 5.70
N ASN A 136 13.85 -1.61 6.41
CA ASN A 136 15.21 -2.02 6.77
C ASN A 136 15.22 -3.53 7.10
N ASP A 137 16.31 -4.03 7.65
CA ASP A 137 16.51 -5.44 8.01
C ASP A 137 15.57 -5.98 9.10
N LYS A 138 14.82 -5.10 9.77
CA LYS A 138 13.91 -5.46 10.88
C LYS A 138 12.46 -5.07 10.61
N VAL A 139 12.21 -4.11 9.74
CA VAL A 139 10.91 -3.46 9.60
C VAL A 139 10.36 -3.65 8.20
N ILE A 140 9.17 -4.24 8.13
CA ILE A 140 8.38 -4.38 6.91
C ILE A 140 7.07 -3.63 7.09
N GLU A 141 6.68 -2.86 6.09
CA GLU A 141 5.38 -2.23 6.02
C GLU A 141 4.51 -2.91 4.97
N HIS A 142 3.30 -3.28 5.36
CA HIS A 142 2.27 -3.88 4.53
C HIS A 142 1.16 -2.86 4.34
N ASN A 143 1.15 -2.17 3.22
CA ASN A 143 0.05 -1.30 2.85
C ASN A 143 -1.02 -2.12 2.14
N THR A 144 -2.24 -2.10 2.67
CA THR A 144 -3.35 -2.90 2.15
C THR A 144 -4.31 -2.05 1.32
N ALA A 145 -4.75 -2.59 0.20
CA ALA A 145 -5.72 -1.93 -0.66
C ALA A 145 -7.11 -1.81 0.00
N ALA A 146 -7.89 -0.87 -0.48
CA ALA A 146 -9.26 -0.70 0.00
C ALA A 146 -10.14 -1.88 -0.45
N PHE A 147 -10.66 -2.64 0.50
CA PHE A 147 -11.57 -3.76 0.25
C PHE A 147 -12.85 -3.34 -0.50
N CYS A 148 -13.28 -2.09 -0.33
CA CYS A 148 -14.43 -1.49 -1.03
C CYS A 148 -14.09 -0.99 -2.45
N GLU A 149 -12.89 -1.26 -2.96
CA GLU A 149 -12.41 -0.87 -4.30
C GLU A 149 -12.49 0.65 -4.58
N THR A 150 -12.56 1.47 -3.54
CA THR A 150 -12.54 2.93 -3.70
C THR A 150 -11.24 3.35 -4.34
N TRP A 151 -11.30 4.23 -5.32
CA TRP A 151 -10.20 4.68 -6.18
C TRP A 151 -9.69 3.65 -7.19
N TRP A 152 -10.38 2.52 -7.36
CA TRP A 152 -10.06 1.52 -8.39
C TRP A 152 -10.89 1.80 -9.65
N TRP A 153 -10.39 2.69 -10.46
CA TRP A 153 -11.13 3.27 -11.56
C TRP A 153 -11.26 2.37 -12.80
N SER A 154 -10.61 1.22 -12.81
CA SER A 154 -10.72 0.25 -13.90
C SER A 154 -12.16 -0.17 -14.19
N THR A 155 -13.03 -0.21 -13.17
CA THR A 155 -14.44 -0.54 -13.31
C THR A 155 -15.26 0.49 -14.09
N PHE A 156 -14.75 1.70 -14.33
CA PHE A 156 -15.40 2.67 -15.20
C PHE A 156 -15.35 2.30 -16.68
N PHE A 157 -14.36 1.50 -17.08
CA PHE A 157 -14.07 1.16 -18.48
C PHE A 157 -14.07 -0.34 -18.74
N SER A 158 -14.08 -1.15 -17.69
CA SER A 158 -14.11 -2.61 -17.79
C SER A 158 -15.00 -3.21 -16.69
N ASP A 159 -15.34 -4.47 -16.81
CA ASP A 159 -16.07 -5.25 -15.79
C ASP A 159 -15.15 -5.80 -14.68
N ARG A 160 -13.90 -5.33 -14.63
CA ARG A 160 -12.88 -5.84 -13.72
C ARG A 160 -12.37 -4.76 -12.78
N ALA A 161 -12.45 -5.05 -11.49
CA ALA A 161 -11.76 -4.26 -10.46
C ALA A 161 -10.29 -4.71 -10.39
N ILE A 162 -9.41 -3.89 -10.94
CA ILE A 162 -7.97 -4.09 -10.91
C ILE A 162 -7.34 -2.95 -10.13
N CYS A 163 -6.63 -3.29 -9.08
CA CYS A 163 -5.86 -2.33 -8.30
C CYS A 163 -4.74 -1.72 -9.14
N VAL A 164 -4.24 -0.56 -8.77
CA VAL A 164 -3.15 0.12 -9.47
C VAL A 164 -1.88 -0.73 -9.55
N ASP A 165 -1.61 -1.53 -8.52
CA ASP A 165 -0.52 -2.52 -8.51
C ASP A 165 -0.80 -3.76 -9.37
N GLY A 166 -1.97 -3.84 -10.00
CA GLY A 166 -2.40 -4.95 -10.85
C GLY A 166 -3.04 -6.12 -10.10
N SER A 167 -3.09 -6.09 -8.78
CA SER A 167 -3.76 -7.14 -8.02
C SER A 167 -5.27 -7.13 -8.26
N PRO A 168 -5.96 -8.29 -8.20
CA PRO A 168 -7.41 -8.34 -8.20
C PRO A 168 -7.96 -7.79 -6.88
N ALA A 169 -9.26 -7.49 -6.82
CA ALA A 169 -9.95 -7.22 -5.56
C ALA A 169 -9.67 -8.33 -4.54
N GLY A 170 -9.33 -7.95 -3.31
CA GLY A 170 -8.91 -8.94 -2.33
C GLY A 170 -8.45 -8.36 -1.00
N TYR A 171 -7.79 -9.20 -0.23
CA TYR A 171 -7.28 -8.85 1.10
C TYR A 171 -6.03 -9.67 1.48
N GLY A 172 -5.22 -9.12 2.37
CA GLY A 172 -4.08 -9.83 2.96
C GLY A 172 -4.54 -10.82 4.03
N ILE A 173 -3.94 -12.01 4.05
CA ILE A 173 -4.07 -12.99 5.13
C ILE A 173 -2.73 -13.10 5.84
N TYR A 174 -2.72 -12.81 7.14
CA TYR A 174 -1.54 -12.91 7.97
C TYR A 174 -1.69 -14.10 8.91
N THR A 175 -0.71 -14.99 8.90
CA THR A 175 -0.67 -16.19 9.77
C THR A 175 0.51 -16.05 10.70
N VAL A 176 0.22 -16.13 12.00
CA VAL A 176 1.24 -16.08 13.06
C VAL A 176 1.33 -17.44 13.72
N ASN A 177 2.51 -18.04 13.65
CA ASN A 177 2.81 -19.30 14.32
C ASN A 177 4.00 -19.11 15.28
N SER A 178 3.73 -18.99 16.55
CA SER A 178 4.71 -18.60 17.57
C SER A 178 5.27 -17.20 17.29
N THR A 179 6.45 -17.10 16.67
CA THR A 179 7.11 -15.85 16.25
C THR A 179 7.30 -15.78 14.73
N ASP A 180 6.82 -16.75 13.98
CA ASP A 180 6.90 -16.77 12.51
C ASP A 180 5.66 -16.08 11.93
N VAL A 181 5.85 -14.93 11.31
CA VAL A 181 4.80 -14.13 10.66
C VAL A 181 4.89 -14.34 9.16
N LYS A 182 3.81 -14.89 8.58
CA LYS A 182 3.67 -15.11 7.14
C LYS A 182 2.43 -14.44 6.62
N TRP A 183 2.47 -14.05 5.34
CA TRP A 183 1.31 -13.45 4.69
C TRP A 183 1.13 -13.99 3.28
N SER A 184 -0.07 -13.84 2.78
CA SER A 184 -0.46 -14.11 1.41
C SER A 184 -1.60 -13.20 1.00
N TYR A 185 -1.82 -13.05 -0.29
CA TYR A 185 -2.95 -12.31 -0.82
C TYR A 185 -4.10 -13.27 -1.17
N LYS A 186 -5.34 -12.87 -0.87
CA LYS A 186 -6.53 -13.62 -1.25
C LYS A 186 -7.41 -12.77 -2.16
N GLY A 187 -7.37 -13.05 -3.46
CA GLY A 187 -8.30 -12.47 -4.43
C GLY A 187 -9.74 -12.97 -4.20
N ILE A 188 -10.72 -12.05 -4.27
CA ILE A 188 -12.14 -12.39 -4.19
C ILE A 188 -12.52 -13.23 -5.42
N GLY A 189 -13.17 -14.37 -5.19
CA GLY A 189 -13.51 -15.31 -6.25
C GLY A 189 -12.37 -16.16 -6.78
N GLU A 190 -11.12 -15.83 -6.43
CA GLU A 190 -9.93 -16.54 -6.88
C GLU A 190 -9.50 -17.65 -5.91
N PRO A 191 -8.84 -18.72 -6.37
CA PRO A 191 -8.27 -19.72 -5.48
C PRO A 191 -7.12 -19.12 -4.64
N ALA A 192 -6.88 -19.66 -3.44
CA ALA A 192 -5.82 -19.18 -2.55
C ALA A 192 -4.41 -19.23 -3.17
N GLY A 193 -4.16 -20.12 -4.12
CA GLY A 193 -2.89 -20.22 -4.84
C GLY A 193 -2.69 -19.17 -5.95
N TYR A 194 -3.68 -18.33 -6.23
CA TYR A 194 -3.56 -17.26 -7.21
C TYR A 194 -2.84 -16.06 -6.59
N GLN A 195 -1.52 -16.10 -6.59
CA GLN A 195 -0.65 -15.12 -5.92
C GLN A 195 0.07 -14.19 -6.90
N PHE A 196 -0.02 -14.45 -8.19
CA PHE A 196 0.68 -13.67 -9.22
C PHE A 196 -0.01 -13.76 -10.57
N ARG A 197 0.34 -12.82 -11.45
CA ARG A 197 -0.04 -12.83 -12.88
C ARG A 197 1.21 -12.70 -13.74
N THR A 198 1.19 -13.36 -14.90
CA THR A 198 2.28 -13.30 -15.88
C THR A 198 1.83 -12.57 -17.13
N TYR A 199 2.75 -11.89 -17.78
CA TYR A 199 2.55 -11.15 -19.03
C TYR A 199 3.64 -11.51 -20.03
N ASP A 200 3.25 -11.99 -21.19
CA ASP A 200 4.14 -12.03 -22.37
C ASP A 200 4.30 -10.60 -22.91
N MET A 201 5.49 -10.03 -22.71
CA MET A 201 5.73 -8.64 -23.08
C MET A 201 5.79 -8.43 -24.60
N ASN A 202 6.02 -9.46 -25.42
CA ASN A 202 5.84 -9.34 -26.87
C ASN A 202 4.37 -9.06 -27.22
N THR A 203 3.45 -9.80 -26.59
CA THR A 203 1.99 -9.59 -26.77
C THR A 203 1.56 -8.24 -26.23
N VAL A 204 2.02 -7.83 -25.04
CA VAL A 204 1.73 -6.52 -24.46
C VAL A 204 2.19 -5.39 -25.38
N LYS A 205 3.44 -5.41 -25.82
CA LYS A 205 4.00 -4.40 -26.75
C LYS A 205 3.19 -4.30 -28.04
N LYS A 206 2.85 -5.43 -28.63
CA LYS A 206 2.04 -5.47 -29.87
C LYS A 206 0.65 -4.86 -29.66
N HIS A 207 -0.02 -5.15 -28.53
CA HIS A 207 -1.32 -4.59 -28.19
C HIS A 207 -1.26 -3.07 -27.98
N LEU A 208 -0.18 -2.59 -27.38
CA LEU A 208 0.04 -1.19 -27.01
C LEU A 208 0.75 -0.34 -28.08
N ASP A 209 1.12 -0.93 -29.25
CA ASP A 209 1.67 -0.14 -30.35
C ASP A 209 0.58 0.65 -31.10
N ASN A 210 0.08 1.69 -30.46
CA ASN A 210 -0.97 2.54 -31.01
C ASN A 210 -0.81 4.02 -30.55
N SER A 211 -1.58 4.92 -31.17
CA SER A 211 -1.50 6.35 -30.90
C SER A 211 -1.99 6.74 -29.52
N THR A 212 -2.96 6.01 -28.95
CA THR A 212 -3.52 6.25 -27.62
C THR A 212 -2.48 5.96 -26.55
N TYR A 213 -1.77 4.85 -26.67
CA TYR A 213 -0.70 4.53 -25.73
C TYR A 213 0.46 5.55 -25.82
N LYS A 214 0.81 6.00 -27.02
CA LYS A 214 1.82 7.08 -27.21
C LYS A 214 1.37 8.40 -26.56
N ALA A 215 0.08 8.74 -26.64
CA ALA A 215 -0.48 9.90 -25.97
C ALA A 215 -0.46 9.74 -24.42
N LEU A 216 -0.76 8.56 -23.93
CA LEU A 216 -0.66 8.23 -22.50
C LEU A 216 0.79 8.40 -21.98
N LEU A 217 1.77 7.86 -22.69
CA LEU A 217 3.18 8.03 -22.34
C LEU A 217 3.60 9.51 -22.27
N ALA A 218 3.09 10.34 -23.19
CA ALA A 218 3.35 11.77 -23.16
C ALA A 218 2.76 12.47 -21.92
N GLN A 219 1.61 12.03 -21.42
CA GLN A 219 1.03 12.54 -20.18
C GLN A 219 1.87 12.17 -18.95
N TYR A 220 2.51 11.00 -18.97
CA TYR A 220 3.38 10.55 -17.89
C TYR A 220 4.83 11.04 -17.98
N ALA A 221 5.22 11.65 -19.09
CA ALA A 221 6.61 12.08 -19.33
C ALA A 221 7.14 13.09 -18.29
N SER A 222 6.25 13.83 -17.62
CA SER A 222 6.59 14.80 -16.56
C SER A 222 6.63 14.21 -15.15
N ARG A 223 6.34 12.93 -14.99
CA ARG A 223 6.32 12.26 -13.68
C ARG A 223 7.63 11.50 -13.45
N ASP A 224 7.99 11.35 -12.18
CA ASP A 224 9.18 10.59 -11.77
C ASP A 224 9.06 9.09 -12.05
N ASN A 225 7.84 8.58 -12.25
CA ASN A 225 7.54 7.21 -12.65
C ASN A 225 7.73 7.01 -14.15
N LYS A 226 8.93 6.63 -14.54
CA LYS A 226 9.31 6.43 -15.94
C LYS A 226 9.27 4.99 -16.40
N GLY A 227 8.71 4.09 -15.59
CA GLY A 227 8.63 2.65 -15.89
C GLY A 227 7.56 2.23 -16.91
N ASP A 228 6.86 3.18 -17.56
CA ASP A 228 5.63 2.90 -18.28
C ASP A 228 5.81 2.66 -19.77
N ASP A 229 7.04 2.78 -20.29
CA ASP A 229 7.30 2.60 -21.71
C ASP A 229 7.67 1.14 -22.03
N TYR A 230 6.65 0.31 -22.13
CA TYR A 230 6.82 -1.10 -22.49
C TYR A 230 7.53 -1.30 -23.84
N GLY A 231 7.56 -0.29 -24.71
CA GLY A 231 8.34 -0.33 -25.95
C GLY A 231 9.84 -0.47 -25.73
N LYS A 232 10.34 -0.12 -24.54
CA LYS A 232 11.75 -0.28 -24.16
C LYS A 232 12.07 -1.64 -23.57
N VAL A 233 11.07 -2.46 -23.29
CA VAL A 233 11.27 -3.81 -22.79
C VAL A 233 11.80 -4.69 -23.93
N GLY A 234 12.84 -5.47 -23.66
CA GLY A 234 13.43 -6.39 -24.62
C GLY A 234 12.42 -7.41 -25.16
N ASP A 235 12.81 -8.10 -26.22
CA ASP A 235 12.00 -9.20 -26.76
C ASP A 235 12.12 -10.45 -25.90
N ASN A 236 11.08 -11.29 -25.93
CA ASN A 236 11.00 -12.54 -25.17
C ASN A 236 11.15 -12.36 -23.65
N VAL A 237 10.62 -11.26 -23.13
CA VAL A 237 10.56 -10.99 -21.70
C VAL A 237 9.17 -11.35 -21.19
N VAL A 238 9.13 -11.97 -20.01
CA VAL A 238 7.91 -12.23 -19.23
C VAL A 238 7.93 -11.37 -17.98
N TYR A 239 6.88 -10.57 -17.78
CA TYR A 239 6.66 -9.91 -16.49
C TYR A 239 5.88 -10.83 -15.56
N ILE A 240 6.26 -10.83 -14.30
CA ILE A 240 5.58 -11.56 -13.21
C ILE A 240 5.24 -10.55 -12.14
N ASN A 241 3.95 -10.24 -12.01
CA ASN A 241 3.43 -9.38 -10.94
C ASN A 241 2.96 -10.25 -9.79
N VAL A 242 3.63 -10.16 -8.63
CA VAL A 242 3.36 -10.98 -7.44
C VAL A 242 2.68 -10.11 -6.39
N TRP A 243 1.48 -10.54 -5.94
CA TRP A 243 0.69 -9.79 -4.95
C TRP A 243 1.32 -9.83 -3.56
N ASN A 244 1.33 -8.70 -2.86
CA ASN A 244 1.86 -8.62 -1.49
C ASN A 244 3.20 -9.33 -1.31
N TYR A 245 4.11 -9.14 -2.27
CA TYR A 245 5.38 -9.86 -2.34
C TYR A 245 6.12 -9.88 -1.00
N ASP A 246 6.45 -11.09 -0.53
CA ASP A 246 7.34 -11.30 0.61
C ASP A 246 8.80 -11.30 0.12
N PRO A 247 9.67 -10.44 0.65
CA PRO A 247 11.09 -10.43 0.28
C PRO A 247 11.83 -11.76 0.52
N ALA A 248 11.32 -12.60 1.43
CA ALA A 248 11.84 -13.94 1.68
C ALA A 248 11.41 -14.96 0.62
N TRP A 249 10.43 -14.63 -0.22
CA TRP A 249 10.00 -15.53 -1.28
C TRP A 249 11.02 -15.61 -2.40
N LYS A 250 11.22 -16.83 -2.90
CA LYS A 250 12.02 -17.09 -4.06
C LYS A 250 11.13 -17.24 -5.29
N VAL A 251 11.34 -16.38 -6.27
CA VAL A 251 10.70 -16.49 -7.59
C VAL A 251 11.61 -17.33 -8.49
N GLU A 252 11.16 -18.50 -8.91
CA GLU A 252 11.86 -19.36 -9.85
C GLU A 252 11.07 -19.45 -11.15
N VAL A 253 11.76 -19.21 -12.27
CA VAL A 253 11.20 -19.38 -13.61
C VAL A 253 12.04 -20.41 -14.34
N ARG A 254 11.38 -21.31 -15.07
CA ARG A 254 12.04 -22.36 -15.86
C ARG A 254 11.45 -22.43 -17.25
N GLU A 255 12.29 -22.59 -18.23
CA GLU A 255 11.94 -22.91 -19.62
C GLU A 255 12.50 -24.28 -19.95
N ASP A 256 11.67 -25.22 -20.36
CA ASP A 256 12.04 -26.62 -20.63
C ASP A 256 12.90 -27.27 -19.52
N GLY A 257 12.57 -26.93 -18.26
CA GLY A 257 13.27 -27.42 -17.08
C GLY A 257 14.54 -26.64 -16.70
N SER A 258 15.04 -25.77 -17.56
CA SER A 258 16.22 -24.93 -17.30
C SER A 258 15.82 -23.64 -16.56
N PRO A 259 16.58 -23.23 -15.53
CA PRO A 259 16.29 -22.00 -14.82
C PRO A 259 16.56 -20.77 -15.69
N LEU A 260 15.68 -19.78 -15.61
CA LEU A 260 15.85 -18.46 -16.20
C LEU A 260 16.26 -17.43 -15.14
N GLU A 261 17.01 -16.42 -15.57
CA GLU A 261 17.33 -15.28 -14.70
C GLU A 261 16.08 -14.46 -14.42
N VAL A 262 15.87 -14.14 -13.14
CA VAL A 262 14.77 -13.29 -12.68
C VAL A 262 15.35 -12.01 -12.09
N LYS A 263 14.87 -10.86 -12.58
CA LYS A 263 15.27 -9.53 -12.11
C LYS A 263 14.06 -8.75 -11.65
N ARG A 264 14.13 -8.16 -10.45
CA ARG A 264 13.10 -7.22 -9.98
C ARG A 264 13.17 -5.92 -10.76
N VAL A 265 12.03 -5.49 -11.28
CA VAL A 265 11.86 -4.22 -11.99
C VAL A 265 10.75 -3.40 -11.33
N PHE A 266 10.76 -2.11 -11.54
CA PHE A 266 9.67 -1.21 -11.19
C PHE A 266 9.00 -0.77 -12.49
N ASP A 267 7.74 -1.16 -12.66
CA ASP A 267 6.96 -0.84 -13.85
C ASP A 267 5.47 -0.85 -13.50
N ARG A 268 4.63 -0.28 -14.36
CA ARG A 268 3.18 -0.36 -14.23
C ARG A 268 2.68 -1.77 -14.56
N ASP A 269 1.54 -2.11 -14.00
CA ASP A 269 0.87 -3.36 -14.37
C ASP A 269 0.24 -3.24 -15.77
N PRO A 270 0.56 -4.14 -16.71
CA PRO A 270 0.00 -4.09 -18.06
C PRO A 270 -1.52 -4.19 -18.11
N LEU A 271 -2.15 -4.99 -17.22
CA LEU A 271 -3.59 -5.14 -17.20
C LEU A 271 -4.27 -3.86 -16.69
N HIS A 272 -3.74 -3.22 -15.66
CA HIS A 272 -4.25 -1.93 -15.20
C HIS A 272 -4.14 -0.87 -16.31
N THR A 273 -3.00 -0.80 -17.01
CA THR A 273 -2.81 0.10 -18.15
C THR A 273 -3.87 -0.13 -19.25
N ILE A 274 -4.15 -1.39 -19.58
CA ILE A 274 -5.12 -1.77 -20.62
C ILE A 274 -6.56 -1.50 -20.18
N THR A 275 -6.89 -1.77 -18.92
CA THR A 275 -8.28 -1.68 -18.44
C THR A 275 -8.67 -0.29 -17.94
N PHE A 276 -7.73 0.55 -17.62
CA PHE A 276 -7.99 1.90 -17.11
C PHE A 276 -7.25 3.01 -17.87
N ASP A 277 -5.91 2.97 -17.92
CA ASP A 277 -5.15 4.14 -18.38
C ASP A 277 -5.42 4.47 -19.84
N ILE A 278 -5.47 3.48 -20.72
CA ILE A 278 -5.76 3.66 -22.14
C ILE A 278 -7.21 4.07 -22.37
N PRO A 279 -8.22 3.34 -21.86
CA PRO A 279 -9.62 3.76 -22.02
C PRO A 279 -9.90 5.17 -21.50
N ARG A 280 -9.25 5.58 -20.42
CA ARG A 280 -9.34 6.94 -19.89
C ARG A 280 -8.90 7.99 -20.89
N VAL A 281 -7.78 7.77 -21.59
CA VAL A 281 -7.28 8.67 -22.63
C VAL A 281 -8.21 8.68 -23.85
N GLU A 282 -8.69 7.52 -24.29
CA GLU A 282 -9.64 7.38 -25.41
C GLU A 282 -10.95 8.10 -25.12
N ALA A 283 -11.48 7.98 -23.92
CA ALA A 283 -12.69 8.66 -23.50
C ALA A 283 -12.49 10.19 -23.31
N LYS A 284 -11.28 10.71 -23.50
CA LYS A 284 -10.89 12.10 -23.18
C LYS A 284 -11.33 12.49 -21.77
N TYR A 285 -11.30 11.53 -20.87
CA TYR A 285 -11.61 11.75 -19.48
C TYR A 285 -10.44 12.57 -18.90
N GLU A 286 -10.59 13.87 -18.87
CA GLU A 286 -9.70 14.76 -18.14
C GLU A 286 -9.96 14.52 -16.66
N ALA A 287 -9.20 13.59 -16.10
CA ALA A 287 -9.08 13.54 -14.66
C ALA A 287 -8.64 14.90 -14.20
N ASN A 288 -9.33 15.49 -13.20
CA ASN A 288 -8.82 16.64 -12.47
C ASN A 288 -7.33 16.40 -12.19
N ALA A 289 -6.53 17.49 -12.18
CA ALA A 289 -5.09 17.40 -11.92
C ALA A 289 -4.78 16.58 -10.64
N ASP A 290 -5.70 16.60 -9.66
CA ASP A 290 -5.64 15.81 -8.43
C ASP A 290 -5.71 14.28 -8.67
N TRP A 291 -6.45 13.83 -9.68
CA TRP A 291 -6.51 12.40 -10.05
C TRP A 291 -5.21 11.91 -10.68
N ALA A 292 -4.56 12.82 -11.38
CA ALA A 292 -3.25 12.53 -11.94
C ALA A 292 -2.20 12.31 -10.84
N SER A 293 -2.41 12.84 -9.64
CA SER A 293 -1.54 12.63 -8.48
C SER A 293 -1.92 11.41 -7.63
N CYS A 294 -3.15 10.89 -7.77
CA CYS A 294 -3.62 9.71 -7.03
C CYS A 294 -3.26 8.37 -7.69
N CYS A 295 -2.81 8.38 -8.95
CA CYS A 295 -2.28 7.20 -9.59
C CYS A 295 -0.75 7.30 -9.58
N PRO A 296 -0.06 6.45 -8.82
CA PRO A 296 1.40 6.41 -8.82
C PRO A 296 1.96 6.00 -10.16
#